data_c52bd6b32d96fb099805d178ce5dff09
#
_entry.id   c52bd6b32d96fb099805d178ce5dff09
#
_cell.length_a   1.000
_cell.length_b   1.000
_cell.length_c   1.000
_cell.angle_alpha   90.00
_cell.angle_beta   90.00
_cell.angle_gamma   90.00
#
_symmetry.space_group_name_H-M   'P 1'
#
loop_
_entity.id
_entity.type
_entity.pdbx_description
1 polymer ?
#
loop_
_entity_poly.entity_id
_entity_poly.type
_entity_poly.pdbx_seq_one_letter_code
_entity_poly.pdbx_strand_id
1 'polypeptide(L)'
;HVKQQTPDKPYIFSQLPDRSICAPAELQELFRSNSSTSISIHLSGGKLLRGVITEKIERSPGITSINIKLSDYPGALFNLSSYTQPGQSPVIKGRIIHPQAGDVLVLSLENDQYLLQKKAQKFFMTE
;
A
#
# COMPACT_ATOMS: atom_id res chain seq x y z
N HIS A 1 32.97 -7.72 15.00
CA HIS A 1 32.57 -7.74 14.47
C HIS A 1 32.06 -7.56 13.72
N VAL A 2 32.04 -7.75 13.54
CA VAL A 2 31.54 -7.44 12.80
C VAL A 2 30.59 -7.50 12.35
N LYS A 3 30.15 -7.31 12.12
CA LYS A 3 29.29 -7.39 11.72
C LYS A 3 29.00 -7.89 10.64
N GLN A 4 28.58 -8.63 10.53
CA GLN A 4 28.26 -9.01 9.61
C GLN A 4 27.49 -8.76 9.10
N GLN A 5 27.79 -8.82 8.61
CA GLN A 5 26.90 -8.27 8.11
C GLN A 5 26.10 -8.84 7.16
N THR A 6 24.86 -8.98 7.41
CA THR A 6 23.91 -9.22 6.39
C THR A 6 23.83 -8.00 5.55
N PRO A 7 23.99 -8.09 4.28
CA PRO A 7 23.80 -6.91 3.44
C PRO A 7 22.38 -6.39 3.62
N ASP A 8 22.24 -5.10 3.61
CA ASP A 8 20.92 -4.51 3.62
C ASP A 8 20.16 -4.94 2.36
N LYS A 9 18.87 -5.14 2.51
CA LYS A 9 18.04 -5.44 1.36
C LYS A 9 17.96 -4.22 0.47
N PRO A 10 17.85 -4.43 -0.85
CA PRO A 10 17.77 -3.28 -1.76
C PRO A 10 16.48 -2.49 -1.56
N TYR A 11 16.55 -1.22 -1.90
CA TYR A 11 15.37 -0.35 -1.86
C TYR A 11 14.68 -0.41 -3.21
N ILE A 12 13.73 -1.32 -3.32
CA ILE A 12 13.07 -1.61 -4.59
C ILE A 12 12.21 -0.45 -5.04
N PHE A 13 11.68 0.31 -4.08
CA PHE A 13 10.75 1.40 -4.39
C PHE A 13 11.44 2.75 -4.51
N SER A 14 12.74 2.74 -4.84
CA SER A 14 13.51 3.99 -4.91
C SER A 14 13.00 4.95 -5.97
N GLN A 15 12.31 4.44 -7.00
CA GLN A 15 11.74 5.30 -8.04
C GLN A 15 10.51 6.07 -7.58
N LEU A 16 9.92 5.66 -6.48
CA LEU A 16 8.75 6.34 -5.94
C LEU A 16 9.20 7.45 -5.00
N PRO A 17 8.44 8.56 -4.93
CA PRO A 17 8.76 9.62 -3.97
C PRO A 17 8.65 9.13 -2.53
N ASP A 18 9.34 9.82 -1.62
CA ASP A 18 9.25 9.49 -0.20
C ASP A 18 7.84 9.66 0.33
N ARG A 19 7.09 10.60 -0.22
CA ARG A 19 5.70 10.86 0.16
C ARG A 19 4.89 11.14 -1.09
N SER A 20 3.72 10.56 -1.16
CA SER A 20 2.79 10.78 -2.26
C SER A 20 1.39 10.93 -1.70
N ILE A 21 0.58 11.74 -2.36
CA ILE A 21 -0.82 11.92 -1.98
C ILE A 21 -1.67 11.10 -2.92
N CYS A 22 -2.64 10.38 -2.36
CA CYS A 22 -3.59 9.58 -3.12
C CYS A 22 -4.98 10.16 -2.93
N ALA A 23 -5.77 10.19 -4.00
CA ALA A 23 -7.13 10.70 -3.94
C ALA A 23 -8.03 9.71 -3.22
N PRO A 24 -8.81 10.19 -2.21
CA PRO A 24 -9.69 9.28 -1.47
C PRO A 24 -10.69 8.56 -2.37
N ALA A 25 -11.25 9.25 -3.35
CA ALA A 25 -12.24 8.63 -4.23
C ALA A 25 -11.65 7.48 -5.03
N GLU A 26 -10.41 7.64 -5.47
CA GLU A 26 -9.75 6.60 -6.26
C GLU A 26 -9.48 5.37 -5.41
N LEU A 27 -9.05 5.57 -4.16
CA LEU A 27 -8.82 4.46 -3.25
C LEU A 27 -10.12 3.75 -2.90
N GLN A 28 -11.20 4.52 -2.70
CA GLN A 28 -12.50 3.93 -2.39
C GLN A 28 -13.02 3.11 -3.55
N GLU A 29 -12.74 3.55 -4.76
CA GLU A 29 -13.20 2.84 -5.95
C GLU A 29 -12.57 1.45 -6.06
N LEU A 30 -11.35 1.27 -5.53
CA LEU A 30 -10.71 -0.04 -5.54
C LEU A 30 -11.55 -1.08 -4.82
N PHE A 31 -12.25 -0.69 -3.76
CA PHE A 31 -13.04 -1.61 -2.97
C PHE A 31 -14.35 -1.98 -3.63
N ARG A 32 -14.71 -1.30 -4.72
CA ARG A 32 -15.87 -1.65 -5.53
C ARG A 32 -15.51 -2.60 -6.65
N SER A 33 -14.22 -2.77 -6.91
CA SER A 33 -13.75 -3.63 -7.99
C SER A 33 -13.66 -5.07 -7.52
N ASN A 34 -13.77 -5.98 -8.47
CA ASN A 34 -13.68 -7.41 -8.18
C ASN A 34 -12.24 -7.87 -8.29
N SER A 35 -11.98 -9.09 -7.77
CA SER A 35 -10.67 -9.71 -7.98
C SER A 35 -10.45 -9.92 -9.47
N SER A 36 -9.19 -9.97 -9.86
CA SER A 36 -8.74 -10.07 -11.26
C SER A 36 -8.94 -8.79 -12.06
N THR A 37 -9.31 -7.69 -11.41
CA THR A 37 -9.46 -6.40 -12.08
C THR A 37 -8.12 -5.70 -12.14
N SER A 38 -7.76 -5.19 -13.32
CA SER A 38 -6.57 -4.34 -13.48
C SER A 38 -6.92 -2.93 -13.00
N ILE A 39 -6.01 -2.35 -12.23
CA ILE A 39 -6.26 -1.04 -11.65
C ILE A 39 -5.07 -0.13 -11.81
N SER A 40 -5.32 1.17 -11.69
CA SER A 40 -4.29 2.19 -11.67
C SER A 40 -4.60 3.16 -10.54
N ILE A 41 -3.56 3.56 -9.81
CA ILE A 41 -3.68 4.52 -8.74
C ILE A 41 -2.76 5.68 -9.07
N HIS A 42 -3.34 6.88 -9.14
CA HIS A 42 -2.55 8.08 -9.42
C HIS A 42 -1.97 8.61 -8.12
N LEU A 43 -0.67 8.88 -8.16
CA LEU A 43 0.04 9.48 -7.04
C LEU A 43 0.38 10.92 -7.41
N SER A 44 0.44 11.78 -6.40
CA SER A 44 0.90 13.15 -6.64
C SER A 44 2.28 13.14 -7.28
N GLY A 45 2.58 14.16 -8.05
CA GLY A 45 3.85 14.22 -8.76
C GLY A 45 3.88 13.47 -10.08
N GLY A 46 2.71 13.04 -10.57
CA GLY A 46 2.63 12.42 -11.89
C GLY A 46 3.00 10.95 -11.93
N LYS A 47 3.14 10.31 -10.79
CA LYS A 47 3.45 8.88 -10.75
C LYS A 47 2.17 8.07 -10.78
N LEU A 48 2.30 6.82 -11.22
CA LEU A 48 1.17 5.91 -11.37
C LEU A 48 1.57 4.54 -10.86
N LEU A 49 0.70 3.95 -10.04
CA LEU A 49 0.85 2.56 -9.61
C LEU A 49 -0.17 1.72 -10.36
N ARG A 50 0.29 0.66 -11.01
CA ARG A 50 -0.57 -0.24 -11.74
C ARG A 50 -0.49 -1.63 -11.15
N GLY A 51 -1.59 -2.33 -11.17
CA GLY A 51 -1.60 -3.68 -10.65
C GLY A 51 -2.90 -4.39 -10.93
N VAL A 52 -3.02 -5.56 -10.32
CA VAL A 52 -4.20 -6.41 -10.44
C VAL A 52 -4.66 -6.80 -9.06
N ILE A 53 -5.95 -6.65 -8.79
CA ILE A 53 -6.53 -7.12 -7.55
C ILE A 53 -6.55 -8.63 -7.59
N THR A 54 -5.84 -9.26 -6.66
CA THR A 54 -5.75 -10.72 -6.62
C THR A 54 -6.68 -11.32 -5.58
N GLU A 55 -7.10 -10.52 -4.60
CA GLU A 55 -7.92 -11.05 -3.53
C GLU A 55 -8.77 -9.93 -2.94
N LYS A 56 -10.00 -10.25 -2.61
CA LYS A 56 -10.91 -9.33 -1.93
C LYS A 56 -11.68 -10.12 -0.90
N ILE A 57 -11.55 -9.73 0.36
CA ILE A 57 -12.14 -10.48 1.47
C ILE A 57 -12.91 -9.51 2.36
N GLU A 58 -14.16 -9.82 2.62
CA GLU A 58 -14.93 -9.13 3.64
C GLU A 58 -14.72 -9.88 4.95
N ARG A 59 -13.95 -9.28 5.87
CA ARG A 59 -13.54 -9.98 7.09
C ARG A 59 -14.60 -9.96 8.15
N SER A 60 -15.36 -8.86 8.21
CA SER A 60 -16.50 -8.72 9.10
C SER A 60 -17.31 -7.56 8.59
N PRO A 61 -18.53 -7.36 9.09
CA PRO A 61 -19.28 -6.20 8.64
C PRO A 61 -18.47 -4.93 8.82
N GLY A 62 -18.34 -4.17 7.75
CA GLY A 62 -17.62 -2.91 7.76
C GLY A 62 -16.12 -3.01 7.56
N ILE A 63 -15.55 -4.21 7.39
CA ILE A 63 -14.12 -4.37 7.15
C ILE A 63 -13.90 -5.21 5.90
N THR A 64 -13.31 -4.59 4.88
CA THR A 64 -13.00 -5.26 3.63
C THR A 64 -11.52 -5.10 3.35
N SER A 65 -10.86 -6.18 2.96
CA SER A 65 -9.45 -6.16 2.60
C SER A 65 -9.27 -6.56 1.15
N ILE A 66 -8.32 -5.92 0.48
CA ILE A 66 -7.93 -6.31 -0.87
C ILE A 66 -6.41 -6.40 -0.95
N ASN A 67 -5.95 -7.28 -1.82
CA ASN A 67 -4.54 -7.41 -2.16
C ASN A 67 -4.37 -7.09 -3.64
N ILE A 68 -3.38 -6.27 -3.94
CA ILE A 68 -3.07 -5.87 -5.30
C ILE A 68 -1.63 -6.27 -5.60
N LYS A 69 -1.45 -7.07 -6.65
CA LYS A 69 -0.10 -7.34 -7.15
C LYS A 69 0.29 -6.21 -8.07
N LEU A 70 1.38 -5.52 -7.73
CA LEU A 70 1.83 -4.38 -8.51
C LEU A 70 2.56 -4.85 -9.77
N SER A 71 2.18 -4.29 -10.90
CA SER A 71 2.75 -4.70 -12.19
C SER A 71 4.15 -4.14 -12.39
N ASP A 72 4.39 -2.93 -11.91
CA ASP A 72 5.67 -2.26 -12.14
C ASP A 72 6.74 -2.65 -11.13
N TYR A 73 6.36 -3.40 -10.10
CA TYR A 73 7.28 -3.87 -9.07
C TYR A 73 7.00 -5.34 -8.81
N PRO A 74 7.49 -6.23 -9.70
CA PRO A 74 7.16 -7.65 -9.58
C PRO A 74 7.50 -8.20 -8.20
N GLY A 75 6.56 -8.92 -7.62
CA GLY A 75 6.70 -9.46 -6.28
C GLY A 75 6.19 -8.55 -5.19
N ALA A 76 5.88 -7.30 -5.50
CA ALA A 76 5.35 -6.36 -4.52
C ALA A 76 3.85 -6.55 -4.37
N LEU A 77 3.38 -6.39 -3.14
CA LEU A 77 1.97 -6.53 -2.80
C LEU A 77 1.50 -5.26 -2.12
N PHE A 78 0.40 -4.70 -2.60
CA PHE A 78 -0.26 -3.58 -1.97
C PHE A 78 -1.49 -4.13 -1.26
N ASN A 79 -1.42 -4.18 0.06
CA ASN A 79 -2.53 -4.64 0.88
C ASN A 79 -3.27 -3.42 1.40
N LEU A 80 -4.60 -3.40 1.20
CA LEU A 80 -5.44 -2.30 1.64
C LEU A 80 -6.62 -2.86 2.42
N SER A 81 -7.02 -2.14 3.48
CA SER A 81 -8.21 -2.49 4.25
C SER A 81 -9.06 -1.25 4.43
N SER A 82 -10.36 -1.41 4.23
CA SER A 82 -11.35 -0.35 4.41
C SER A 82 -12.15 -0.64 5.67
N TYR A 83 -12.20 0.34 6.55
CA TYR A 83 -12.93 0.25 7.81
C TYR A 83 -14.07 1.24 7.77
N THR A 84 -15.29 0.74 7.83
CA THR A 84 -16.49 1.58 7.79
C THR A 84 -17.26 1.43 9.08
N GLN A 85 -17.58 2.55 9.71
CA GLN A 85 -18.42 2.59 10.90
C GLN A 85 -19.72 3.29 10.55
N PRO A 86 -20.83 2.94 11.25
CA PRO A 86 -22.12 3.57 10.94
C PRO A 86 -22.03 5.08 11.01
N GLY A 87 -22.55 5.73 9.97
CA GLY A 87 -22.61 7.19 9.92
C GLY A 87 -21.30 7.88 9.60
N GLN A 88 -20.25 7.13 9.26
CA GLN A 88 -18.94 7.70 8.98
C GLN A 88 -18.43 7.25 7.62
N SER A 89 -17.55 8.07 7.04
CA SER A 89 -16.87 7.70 5.81
C SER A 89 -15.87 6.58 6.08
N PRO A 90 -15.64 5.71 5.10
CA PRO A 90 -14.63 4.65 5.28
C PRO A 90 -13.24 5.23 5.50
N VAL A 91 -12.47 4.57 6.33
CA VAL A 91 -11.05 4.87 6.53
C VAL A 91 -10.25 3.73 5.93
N ILE A 92 -9.29 4.06 5.08
CA ILE A 92 -8.49 3.07 4.38
C ILE A 92 -7.08 3.10 4.93
N LYS A 93 -6.55 1.92 5.23
CA LYS A 93 -5.16 1.73 5.64
C LYS A 93 -4.52 0.73 4.70
N GLY A 94 -3.22 0.84 4.53
CA GLY A 94 -2.55 -0.10 3.66
C GLY A 94 -1.06 0.01 3.69
N ARG A 95 -0.42 -0.89 2.98
CA ARG A 95 1.03 -0.86 2.84
C ARG A 95 1.45 -1.64 1.62
N ILE A 96 2.56 -1.21 1.03
CA ILE A 96 3.20 -1.91 -0.07
C ILE A 96 4.43 -2.59 0.49
N ILE A 97 4.49 -3.90 0.31
CA ILE A 97 5.60 -4.70 0.82
C ILE A 97 6.16 -5.58 -0.30
N HIS A 98 7.41 -5.98 -0.12
CA HIS A 98 8.07 -6.91 -1.03
C HIS A 98 9.04 -7.72 -0.18
N PRO A 99 9.06 -9.06 -0.32
CA PRO A 99 9.90 -9.88 0.57
C PRO A 99 11.38 -9.57 0.47
N GLN A 100 11.82 -9.04 -0.66
CA GLN A 100 13.24 -8.76 -0.89
C GLN A 100 13.60 -7.29 -0.69
N ALA A 101 12.64 -6.44 -0.34
CA ALA A 101 12.89 -5.01 -0.25
C ALA A 101 13.24 -4.61 1.17
N GLY A 102 14.13 -3.63 1.29
CA GLY A 102 14.46 -3.03 2.58
C GLY A 102 13.58 -1.86 2.94
N ASP A 103 12.71 -1.43 2.02
CA ASP A 103 11.78 -0.33 2.26
C ASP A 103 10.35 -0.83 2.11
N VAL A 104 9.45 -0.09 2.70
CA VAL A 104 8.02 -0.38 2.66
C VAL A 104 7.32 0.97 2.54
N LEU A 105 6.16 0.98 1.89
CA LEU A 105 5.34 2.18 1.83
C LEU A 105 4.10 1.95 2.68
N VAL A 106 3.74 2.97 3.46
CA VAL A 106 2.59 2.90 4.36
C VAL A 106 1.58 3.95 3.95
N LEU A 107 0.34 3.53 3.80
CA LEU A 107 -0.77 4.42 3.48
C LEU A 107 -1.50 4.77 4.76
N SER A 108 -1.66 6.05 5.02
CA SER A 108 -2.37 6.53 6.20
C SER A 108 -3.16 7.78 5.87
N LEU A 109 -4.19 8.03 6.66
CA LEU A 109 -5.04 9.21 6.52
C LEU A 109 -4.53 10.28 7.48
N GLU A 110 -4.15 11.44 6.93
CA GLU A 110 -3.67 12.58 7.73
C GLU A 110 -4.32 13.84 7.18
N ASN A 111 -4.99 14.59 8.05
CA ASN A 111 -5.62 15.86 7.67
C ASN A 111 -6.51 15.71 6.43
N ASP A 112 -7.32 14.65 6.44
CA ASP A 112 -8.26 14.34 5.36
C ASP A 112 -7.59 14.01 4.03
N GLN A 113 -6.29 13.71 4.05
CA GLN A 113 -5.56 13.29 2.87
C GLN A 113 -4.96 11.92 3.10
N TYR A 114 -4.93 11.11 2.05
CA TYR A 114 -4.24 9.83 2.12
C TYR A 114 -2.80 10.03 1.65
N LEU A 115 -1.88 9.65 2.52
CA LEU A 115 -0.46 9.76 2.25
C LEU A 115 0.14 8.37 2.15
N LEU A 116 0.91 8.16 1.09
CA LEU A 116 1.70 6.95 0.91
C LEU A 116 3.15 7.35 1.16
N GLN A 117 3.73 6.82 2.24
CA GLN A 117 5.05 7.25 2.71
C GLN A 117 5.99 6.07 2.80
N LYS A 118 7.23 6.31 2.38
CA LYS A 118 8.27 5.30 2.54
C LYS A 118 8.72 5.21 3.99
N LYS A 119 8.97 3.97 4.42
CA LYS A 119 9.55 3.68 5.72
C LYS A 119 10.61 2.62 5.51
N ALA A 120 11.66 2.65 6.32
CA ALA A 120 12.62 1.56 6.32
C ALA A 120 11.96 0.35 6.99
N GLN A 121 12.07 -0.81 6.36
CA GLN A 121 11.37 -1.99 6.87
C GLN A 121 11.81 -2.36 8.27
N LYS A 122 13.05 -2.06 8.60
CA LYS A 122 13.56 -2.40 9.93
C LYS A 122 12.78 -1.74 11.06
N PHE A 123 12.08 -0.63 10.78
CA PHE A 123 11.25 -0.01 11.79
C PHE A 123 10.05 -0.87 12.18
N PHE A 124 9.69 -1.80 11.32
CA PHE A 124 8.55 -2.68 11.59
C PHE A 124 8.97 -4.02 12.16
N MET A 125 10.27 -4.22 12.31
CA MET A 125 10.81 -5.45 12.86
C MET A 125 11.34 -5.25 14.28
N THR A 126 11.18 -4.05 14.81
CA THR A 126 11.60 -3.72 16.15
C THR A 126 10.53 -4.18 17.13
N GLU A 127 10.95 -4.79 18.20
CA GLU A 127 10.00 -5.23 19.22
C GLU A 127 9.91 -4.31 20.36
#